data_457cdeed65bcc028be1c4d80f2526d5a
#
_entry.id   457cdeed65bcc028be1c4d80f2526d5a
#
_cell.length_a   1.000
_cell.length_b   1.000
_cell.length_c   1.000
_cell.angle_alpha   90.00
_cell.angle_beta   90.00
_cell.angle_gamma   90.00
#
_symmetry.space_group_name_H-M   'P 1'
#
loop_
_entity.id
_entity.type
_entity.pdbx_description
1 polymer ?
#
loop_
_entity_poly.entity_id
_entity_poly.type
_entity_poly.pdbx_seq_one_letter_code
_entity_poly.pdbx_strand_id
1 'polypeptide(L)'
;LLSHSPYTQPLMRLGNIRSAAIKDLRYGVITEAEAQGLRDDLSEDPRQQAVTLPDHVRHLFLAGSLNPEAAENWLGDGLVPVHSGLGLHRREALALNASDLSRVELDRMDHMNMLGDVRVWDAVADWWWRR
;
A
#
# COMPACT_ATOMS: atom_id res chain seq x y z
N LEU A 1 -16.48 2.51 -14.80
CA LEU A 1 -17.49 3.13 -15.67
C LEU A 1 -16.90 4.24 -16.55
N LEU A 2 -15.82 4.94 -16.14
CA LEU A 2 -15.18 6.02 -16.93
C LEU A 2 -14.22 5.49 -18.01
N SER A 3 -13.77 4.25 -17.91
CA SER A 3 -12.80 3.65 -18.83
C SER A 3 -13.32 3.34 -20.24
N HIS A 4 -14.63 3.39 -20.43
CA HIS A 4 -15.29 3.01 -21.70
C HIS A 4 -15.82 4.21 -22.50
N SER A 5 -15.58 5.45 -22.04
CA SER A 5 -15.97 6.64 -22.79
C SER A 5 -14.85 7.12 -23.70
N PRO A 6 -15.11 7.31 -25.01
CA PRO A 6 -14.10 7.83 -25.94
C PRO A 6 -13.59 9.22 -25.58
N TYR A 7 -14.38 10.00 -24.82
CA TYR A 7 -14.01 11.34 -24.39
C TYR A 7 -13.06 11.35 -23.18
N THR A 8 -13.07 10.29 -22.37
CA THR A 8 -12.23 10.19 -21.16
C THR A 8 -10.94 9.41 -21.40
N GLN A 9 -10.84 8.63 -22.47
CA GLN A 9 -9.65 7.85 -22.80
C GLN A 9 -8.37 8.70 -22.92
N PRO A 10 -8.35 9.88 -23.56
CA PRO A 10 -7.12 10.68 -23.63
C PRO A 10 -6.65 11.17 -22.25
N LEU A 11 -7.59 11.55 -21.38
CA LEU A 11 -7.27 11.97 -20.01
C LEU A 11 -6.79 10.81 -19.14
N MET A 12 -7.34 9.61 -19.35
CA MET A 12 -6.85 8.41 -18.68
C MET A 12 -5.46 8.00 -19.15
N ARG A 13 -5.17 8.13 -20.47
CA ARG A 13 -3.82 7.88 -21.00
C ARG A 13 -2.81 8.87 -20.41
N LEU A 14 -3.14 10.16 -20.34
CA LEU A 14 -2.32 11.19 -19.68
C LEU A 14 -2.11 10.88 -18.18
N GLY A 15 -3.15 10.44 -17.49
CA GLY A 15 -3.05 10.00 -16.09
C GLY A 15 -2.20 8.75 -15.90
N ASN A 16 -2.04 7.93 -16.93
CA ASN A 16 -1.24 6.71 -16.92
C ASN A 16 0.23 6.95 -17.35
N ILE A 17 0.53 8.05 -18.04
CA ILE A 17 1.90 8.49 -18.33
C ILE A 17 2.44 9.13 -17.05
N ARG A 18 2.80 8.30 -16.09
CA ARG A 18 3.38 8.74 -14.81
C ARG A 18 4.86 8.44 -14.78
N SER A 19 5.61 9.20 -13.99
CA SER A 19 7.02 8.91 -13.76
C SER A 19 7.19 7.50 -13.19
N ALA A 20 8.35 6.89 -13.42
CA ALA A 20 8.69 5.58 -12.85
C ALA A 20 8.45 5.55 -11.34
N ALA A 21 8.85 6.60 -10.62
CA ALA A 21 8.65 6.70 -9.18
C ALA A 21 7.17 6.61 -8.73
N ILE A 22 6.25 7.21 -9.51
CA ILE A 22 4.81 7.12 -9.18
C ILE A 22 4.29 5.71 -9.47
N LYS A 23 4.77 5.05 -10.52
CA LYS A 23 4.45 3.65 -10.82
C LYS A 23 4.97 2.74 -9.71
N ASP A 24 6.20 2.93 -9.26
CA ASP A 24 6.81 2.18 -8.17
C ASP A 24 6.01 2.30 -6.87
N LEU A 25 5.61 3.52 -6.51
CA LEU A 25 4.77 3.77 -5.33
C LEU A 25 3.41 3.10 -5.44
N ARG A 26 2.77 3.14 -6.62
CA ARG A 26 1.44 2.57 -6.84
C ARG A 26 1.43 1.05 -6.73
N TYR A 27 2.47 0.39 -7.23
CA TYR A 27 2.54 -1.07 -7.28
C TYR A 27 3.36 -1.66 -6.15
N GLY A 28 3.99 -0.82 -5.33
CA GLY A 28 4.88 -1.28 -4.29
C GLY A 28 6.05 -2.07 -4.88
N VAL A 29 6.59 -1.58 -6.00
CA VAL A 29 7.76 -2.19 -6.66
C VAL A 29 8.96 -2.09 -5.74
N ILE A 30 9.58 -3.22 -5.45
CA ILE A 30 10.69 -3.31 -4.51
C ILE A 30 11.96 -3.77 -5.21
N THR A 31 11.82 -4.46 -6.35
CA THR A 31 12.96 -4.99 -7.10
C THR A 31 13.08 -4.35 -8.47
N GLU A 32 14.32 -4.29 -8.98
CA GLU A 32 14.58 -3.76 -10.32
C GLU A 32 13.94 -4.63 -11.41
N ALA A 33 13.85 -5.93 -11.21
CA ALA A 33 13.17 -6.85 -12.13
C ALA A 33 11.67 -6.55 -12.26
N GLU A 34 11.02 -6.19 -11.16
CA GLU A 34 9.61 -5.76 -11.16
C GLU A 34 9.44 -4.42 -11.86
N ALA A 35 10.36 -3.47 -11.63
CA ALA A 35 10.34 -2.16 -12.30
C ALA A 35 10.45 -2.29 -13.83
N GLN A 36 11.26 -3.20 -14.33
CA GLN A 36 11.39 -3.49 -15.76
C GLN A 36 10.16 -4.18 -16.36
N GLY A 37 9.39 -4.90 -15.53
CA GLY A 37 8.13 -5.56 -15.92
C GLY A 37 6.92 -4.63 -15.94
N LEU A 38 7.03 -3.41 -15.43
CA LEU A 38 5.95 -2.42 -15.43
C LEU A 38 5.62 -1.98 -16.86
N ARG A 39 4.56 -2.57 -17.42
CA ARG A 39 3.95 -2.11 -18.68
C ARG A 39 3.00 -0.96 -18.41
N ASP A 40 2.64 -0.24 -19.46
CA ASP A 40 1.65 0.85 -19.38
C ASP A 40 0.22 0.34 -19.10
N ASP A 41 0.00 -0.96 -19.21
CA ASP A 41 -1.25 -1.60 -18.86
C ASP A 41 -1.28 -1.88 -17.34
N LEU A 42 -2.16 -1.15 -16.67
CA LEU A 42 -2.29 -1.11 -15.21
C LEU A 42 -3.18 -2.25 -14.66
N SER A 43 -3.50 -3.26 -15.47
CA SER A 43 -4.46 -4.31 -15.12
C SER A 43 -3.86 -5.43 -14.26
N GLU A 44 -2.54 -5.60 -14.27
CA GLU A 44 -1.87 -6.69 -13.57
C GLU A 44 -0.91 -6.17 -12.49
N ASP A 45 -0.94 -6.81 -11.34
CA ASP A 45 0.04 -6.56 -10.26
C ASP A 45 1.41 -7.12 -10.70
N PRO A 46 2.44 -6.28 -10.88
CA PRO A 46 3.74 -6.69 -11.39
C PRO A 46 4.55 -7.54 -10.39
N ARG A 47 4.11 -7.62 -9.14
CA ARG A 47 4.83 -8.38 -8.11
C ARG A 47 4.83 -9.87 -8.42
N GLN A 48 6.01 -10.41 -8.63
CA GLN A 48 6.21 -11.82 -8.95
C GLN A 48 7.09 -12.55 -7.92
N GLN A 49 7.80 -11.81 -7.09
CA GLN A 49 8.74 -12.35 -6.12
C GLN A 49 8.35 -11.97 -4.69
N ALA A 50 8.47 -12.92 -3.79
CA ALA A 50 8.36 -12.65 -2.36
C ALA A 50 9.59 -11.85 -1.90
N VAL A 51 9.35 -10.79 -1.14
CA VAL A 51 10.41 -10.04 -0.46
C VAL A 51 10.40 -10.44 1.00
N THR A 52 11.55 -10.89 1.47
CA THR A 52 11.73 -11.27 2.88
C THR A 52 12.19 -10.07 3.68
N LEU A 53 11.44 -9.74 4.72
CA LEU A 53 11.88 -8.72 5.69
C LEU A 53 13.01 -9.30 6.57
N PRO A 54 13.98 -8.48 7.01
CA PRO A 54 15.06 -8.94 7.87
C PRO A 54 14.54 -9.45 9.23
N ASP A 55 14.85 -10.69 9.59
CA ASP A 55 14.37 -11.31 10.85
C ASP A 55 14.96 -10.69 12.13
N HIS A 56 16.09 -10.00 12.01
CA HIS A 56 16.74 -9.33 13.15
C HIS A 56 16.23 -7.90 13.38
N VAL A 57 15.23 -7.48 12.61
CA VAL A 57 14.60 -6.17 12.71
C VAL A 57 13.15 -6.35 13.13
N ARG A 58 12.71 -5.56 14.09
CA ARG A 58 11.30 -5.45 14.43
C ARG A 58 10.59 -4.57 13.41
N HIS A 59 9.41 -4.97 13.00
CA HIS A 59 8.65 -4.27 11.98
C HIS A 59 7.29 -3.81 12.52
N LEU A 60 6.92 -2.58 12.21
CA LEU A 60 5.57 -2.06 12.45
C LEU A 60 5.00 -1.50 11.15
N PHE A 61 3.89 -2.05 10.72
CA PHE A 61 3.10 -1.52 9.61
C PHE A 61 1.86 -0.84 10.15
N LEU A 62 1.69 0.44 9.77
CA LEU A 62 0.53 1.25 10.11
C LEU A 62 -0.24 1.58 8.83
N ALA A 63 -1.54 1.39 8.83
CA ALA A 63 -2.41 1.80 7.74
C ALA A 63 -3.61 2.58 8.27
N GLY A 64 -3.98 3.64 7.58
CA GLY A 64 -5.20 4.39 7.85
C GLY A 64 -6.38 3.84 7.06
N SER A 65 -7.58 3.96 7.60
CA SER A 65 -8.84 3.61 6.98
C SER A 65 -9.83 4.74 7.13
N LEU A 66 -10.36 5.27 6.02
CA LEU A 66 -11.41 6.31 6.04
C LEU A 66 -12.76 5.73 6.44
N ASN A 67 -13.04 4.49 6.07
CA ASN A 67 -14.30 3.82 6.36
C ASN A 67 -14.09 2.35 6.73
N PRO A 68 -13.90 2.04 8.01
CA PRO A 68 -13.66 0.68 8.48
C PRO A 68 -14.85 -0.27 8.25
N GLU A 69 -16.07 0.27 8.10
CA GLU A 69 -17.28 -0.53 7.90
C GLU A 69 -17.51 -0.93 6.43
N ALA A 70 -16.73 -0.39 5.50
CA ALA A 70 -16.84 -0.78 4.10
C ALA A 70 -16.34 -2.21 3.90
N ALA A 71 -17.20 -3.08 3.39
CA ALA A 71 -16.91 -4.51 3.17
C ALA A 71 -15.65 -4.75 2.29
N GLU A 72 -15.31 -3.78 1.46
CA GLU A 72 -14.05 -3.71 0.73
C GLU A 72 -13.39 -2.37 1.06
N ASN A 73 -12.47 -2.36 2.00
CA ASN A 73 -11.72 -1.17 2.41
C ASN A 73 -10.64 -0.81 1.35
N TRP A 74 -11.08 -0.76 0.08
CA TRP A 74 -10.22 -0.47 -1.07
C TRP A 74 -9.73 0.97 -1.10
N LEU A 75 -10.47 1.87 -0.45
CA LEU A 75 -10.12 3.29 -0.39
C LEU A 75 -8.98 3.55 0.60
N GLY A 76 -8.83 2.68 1.62
CA GLY A 76 -7.80 2.83 2.64
C GLY A 76 -7.86 4.21 3.30
N ASP A 77 -6.71 4.87 3.36
CA ASP A 77 -6.55 6.24 3.87
C ASP A 77 -6.83 7.35 2.82
N GLY A 78 -7.33 6.97 1.64
CA GLY A 78 -7.58 7.84 0.50
C GLY A 78 -6.48 7.85 -0.57
N LEU A 79 -5.30 7.34 -0.27
CA LEU A 79 -4.18 7.20 -1.20
C LEU A 79 -3.66 5.76 -1.28
N VAL A 80 -3.62 5.06 -0.14
CA VAL A 80 -3.07 3.71 -0.01
C VAL A 80 -4.16 2.78 0.53
N PRO A 81 -4.53 1.70 -0.16
CA PRO A 81 -5.43 0.69 0.38
C PRO A 81 -4.88 0.06 1.66
N VAL A 82 -5.74 -0.24 2.63
CA VAL A 82 -5.34 -0.80 3.93
C VAL A 82 -4.45 -2.04 3.76
N HIS A 83 -4.86 -2.99 2.92
CA HIS A 83 -4.08 -4.20 2.70
C HIS A 83 -2.66 -3.91 2.18
N SER A 84 -2.51 -2.89 1.33
CA SER A 84 -1.20 -2.48 0.81
C SER A 84 -0.35 -1.84 1.91
N GLY A 85 -0.93 -0.93 2.69
CA GLY A 85 -0.25 -0.30 3.82
C GLY A 85 0.18 -1.30 4.91
N LEU A 86 -0.57 -2.38 5.07
CA LEU A 86 -0.24 -3.47 6.00
C LEU A 86 0.68 -4.55 5.41
N GLY A 87 1.16 -4.37 4.18
CA GLY A 87 2.02 -5.34 3.51
C GLY A 87 1.32 -6.67 3.19
N LEU A 88 -0.02 -6.65 3.11
CA LEU A 88 -0.81 -7.82 2.74
C LEU A 88 -0.93 -7.93 1.21
N HIS A 89 -1.11 -9.15 0.73
CA HIS A 89 -1.29 -9.42 -0.69
C HIS A 89 -2.32 -10.52 -0.93
N ARG A 90 -3.06 -10.48 -2.07
CA ARG A 90 -4.03 -11.53 -2.43
C ARG A 90 -3.38 -12.92 -2.57
N ARG A 91 -2.15 -12.96 -3.11
CA ARG A 91 -1.30 -14.16 -3.08
C ARG A 91 -0.49 -14.10 -1.79
N GLU A 92 -0.83 -14.93 -0.82
CA GLU A 92 -0.18 -14.95 0.51
C GLU A 92 1.34 -15.03 0.43
N ALA A 93 1.87 -15.77 -0.53
CA ALA A 93 3.30 -15.88 -0.76
C ALA A 93 4.01 -14.54 -1.09
N LEU A 94 3.27 -13.51 -1.48
CA LEU A 94 3.79 -12.18 -1.77
C LEU A 94 3.51 -11.17 -0.65
N ALA A 95 2.83 -11.58 0.42
CA ALA A 95 2.66 -10.74 1.59
C ALA A 95 4.01 -10.55 2.30
N LEU A 96 4.24 -9.36 2.83
CA LEU A 96 5.43 -9.07 3.63
C LEU A 96 5.28 -9.73 4.99
N ASN A 97 6.20 -10.60 5.37
CA ASN A 97 6.20 -11.31 6.64
C ASN A 97 7.58 -11.29 7.29
N ALA A 98 7.59 -11.28 8.62
CA ALA A 98 8.77 -11.40 9.46
C ALA A 98 8.37 -12.04 10.79
N SER A 99 9.35 -12.55 11.52
CA SER A 99 9.16 -13.18 12.84
C SER A 99 8.63 -12.19 13.89
N ASP A 100 9.05 -10.92 13.82
CA ASP A 100 8.60 -9.82 14.70
C ASP A 100 7.97 -8.72 13.85
N LEU A 101 6.73 -8.96 13.42
CA LEU A 101 5.95 -8.01 12.63
C LEU A 101 4.61 -7.72 13.30
N SER A 102 4.40 -6.44 13.61
CA SER A 102 3.14 -5.89 14.09
C SER A 102 2.41 -5.16 12.95
N ARG A 103 1.09 -5.32 12.87
CA ARG A 103 0.22 -4.60 11.94
C ARG A 103 -0.87 -3.88 12.71
N VAL A 104 -1.05 -2.60 12.43
CA VAL A 104 -2.05 -1.75 13.08
C VAL A 104 -2.84 -0.99 12.03
N GLU A 105 -4.16 -1.15 12.05
CA GLU A 105 -5.08 -0.33 11.28
C GLU A 105 -5.64 0.76 12.17
N LEU A 106 -5.67 1.99 11.68
CA LEU A 106 -6.21 3.16 12.36
C LEU A 106 -7.48 3.62 11.65
N ASP A 107 -8.61 3.41 12.31
CA ASP A 107 -9.93 3.78 11.81
C ASP A 107 -10.10 5.29 11.70
N ARG A 108 -10.88 5.73 10.69
CA ARG A 108 -11.18 7.15 10.45
C ARG A 108 -9.91 7.99 10.38
N MET A 109 -8.95 7.49 9.64
CA MET A 109 -7.64 8.07 9.47
C MET A 109 -7.35 8.25 7.98
N ASP A 110 -7.17 9.49 7.53
CA ASP A 110 -6.67 9.77 6.19
C ASP A 110 -5.15 9.90 6.16
N HIS A 111 -4.60 9.81 4.95
CA HIS A 111 -3.16 9.79 4.73
C HIS A 111 -2.42 11.01 5.31
N MET A 112 -3.01 12.19 5.22
CA MET A 112 -2.35 13.42 5.68
C MET A 112 -2.42 13.56 7.19
N ASN A 113 -3.51 13.15 7.81
CA ASN A 113 -3.68 13.18 9.26
C ASN A 113 -2.77 12.18 9.98
N MET A 114 -2.36 11.08 9.33
CA MET A 114 -1.38 10.14 9.89
C MET A 114 -0.08 10.82 10.34
N LEU A 115 0.30 11.95 9.72
CA LEU A 115 1.55 12.64 10.06
C LEU A 115 1.53 13.33 11.43
N GLY A 116 0.35 13.64 11.96
CA GLY A 116 0.23 14.41 13.20
C GLY A 116 -0.75 13.86 14.22
N ASP A 117 -1.45 12.77 13.95
CA ASP A 117 -2.43 12.20 14.85
C ASP A 117 -1.76 11.45 16.02
N VAL A 118 -2.22 11.75 17.23
CA VAL A 118 -1.68 11.13 18.46
C VAL A 118 -1.78 9.61 18.45
N ARG A 119 -2.82 9.03 17.83
CA ARG A 119 -3.02 7.58 17.75
C ARG A 119 -1.89 6.87 17.01
N VAL A 120 -1.27 7.54 16.03
CA VAL A 120 -0.08 7.02 15.34
C VAL A 120 1.09 6.95 16.31
N TRP A 121 1.30 8.02 17.10
CA TRP A 121 2.36 8.06 18.10
C TRP A 121 2.15 7.06 19.21
N ASP A 122 0.92 6.89 19.67
CA ASP A 122 0.57 5.88 20.67
C ASP A 122 0.85 4.47 20.16
N ALA A 123 0.46 4.18 18.91
CA ALA A 123 0.74 2.87 18.29
C ALA A 123 2.25 2.61 18.14
N VAL A 124 3.03 3.62 17.75
CA VAL A 124 4.49 3.52 17.65
C VAL A 124 5.12 3.35 19.04
N ALA A 125 4.69 4.13 20.03
CA ALA A 125 5.19 4.04 21.39
C ALA A 125 4.88 2.66 22.01
N ASP A 126 3.65 2.19 21.88
CA ASP A 126 3.24 0.87 22.35
C ASP A 126 4.07 -0.24 21.72
N TRP A 127 4.27 -0.17 20.42
CA TRP A 127 5.10 -1.14 19.71
C TRP A 127 6.57 -1.07 20.15
N TRP A 128 7.11 0.16 20.32
CA TRP A 128 8.51 0.37 20.69
C TRP A 128 8.82 -0.20 22.08
N TRP A 129 7.91 0.02 23.04
CA TRP A 129 8.10 -0.40 24.43
C TRP A 129 7.68 -1.85 24.73
N ARG A 130 6.98 -2.52 23.80
CA ARG A 130 6.74 -3.97 23.91
C ARG A 130 8.06 -4.72 23.74
N ARG A 131 8.48 -5.37 24.80
CA ARG A 131 9.62 -6.28 24.78
C ARG A 131 9.14 -7.72 24.64
#